data_77e9361ed8bbd5438b00fd11a75e88f6
#
_entry.id   77e9361ed8bbd5438b00fd11a75e88f6
#
_cell.length_a   1.000
_cell.length_b   1.000
_cell.length_c   1.000
_cell.angle_alpha   90.00
_cell.angle_beta   90.00
_cell.angle_gamma   90.00
#
_symmetry.space_group_name_H-M   'P 1'
#
loop_
_entity.id
_entity.type
_entity.pdbx_description
1 polymer ?
#
loop_
_entity_poly.entity_id
_entity_poly.type
_entity_poly.pdbx_seq_one_letter_code
_entity_poly.pdbx_strand_id
1 'polypeptide(L)'
;LQITAQGEVLGTAPEAGEYVLTLEAIKGDKPVGLQARLSVVADPRDLWKEIPSDQTADLAIPDEAFETQTAQAFIVAASKRGRSHAQEGKYRDDHFRIKANAETGWHILVVADGAGSAELSRIGSKIACDTVIELLPDLLSGTVDPGLEGLISAYDGDPESCRSRVRQELLYPVLPKIAREAALAIEAHAARLERHSQDFATTIVIAVSRKIADRWFTASFTVGDGGIAIFDADTGHVEVLCRPD
;
A
#
# COMPACT_ATOMS: atom_id res chain seq x y z
N LEU A 1 38.01 -6.37 14.92
CA LEU A 1 37.76 -7.56 14.07
C LEU A 1 38.69 -8.69 14.49
N GLN A 2 38.18 -9.93 14.49
CA GLN A 2 38.91 -11.15 14.77
C GLN A 2 38.79 -12.08 13.55
N ILE A 3 39.84 -12.87 13.35
CA ILE A 3 39.84 -13.88 12.28
C ILE A 3 39.87 -15.28 12.91
N THR A 4 38.92 -16.12 12.51
CA THR A 4 38.85 -17.50 12.96
C THR A 4 39.92 -18.35 12.26
N ALA A 5 40.20 -19.54 12.80
CA ALA A 5 41.09 -20.50 12.17
C ALA A 5 40.58 -21.00 10.79
N GLN A 6 39.29 -20.81 10.50
CA GLN A 6 38.65 -21.11 9.21
C GLN A 6 38.74 -19.96 8.20
N GLY A 7 39.33 -18.83 8.59
CA GLY A 7 39.46 -17.63 7.75
C GLY A 7 38.22 -16.69 7.75
N GLU A 8 37.28 -16.91 8.68
CA GLU A 8 36.12 -16.02 8.82
C GLU A 8 36.52 -14.76 9.60
N VAL A 9 36.05 -13.58 9.16
CA VAL A 9 36.23 -12.30 9.83
C VAL A 9 35.02 -12.02 10.71
N LEU A 10 35.20 -12.00 12.03
CA LEU A 10 34.15 -11.75 13.01
C LEU A 10 34.38 -10.43 13.75
N GLY A 11 33.29 -9.77 14.13
CA GLY A 11 33.31 -8.57 14.94
C GLY A 11 32.56 -7.42 14.27
N THR A 12 32.57 -6.25 14.96
CA THR A 12 31.92 -5.03 14.49
C THR A 12 33.01 -4.01 14.15
N ALA A 13 32.89 -3.40 12.99
CA ALA A 13 33.75 -2.26 12.64
C ALA A 13 33.28 -1.03 13.46
N PRO A 14 34.20 -0.26 14.05
CA PRO A 14 33.81 0.87 14.89
C PRO A 14 33.24 2.04 14.10
N GLU A 15 33.66 2.20 12.85
CA GLU A 15 33.29 3.33 12.00
C GLU A 15 33.16 2.88 10.55
N ALA A 16 32.37 3.63 9.76
CA ALA A 16 32.31 3.45 8.31
C ALA A 16 33.62 3.93 7.66
N GLY A 17 34.07 3.23 6.64
CA GLY A 17 35.30 3.59 5.94
C GLY A 17 35.94 2.42 5.19
N GLU A 18 37.06 2.70 4.54
CA GLU A 18 37.87 1.70 3.85
C GLU A 18 39.01 1.27 4.77
N TYR A 19 39.09 -0.04 5.02
CA TYR A 19 40.12 -0.65 5.86
C TYR A 19 40.97 -1.59 5.04
N VAL A 20 42.27 -1.58 5.29
CA VAL A 20 43.20 -2.59 4.75
C VAL A 20 43.51 -3.54 5.89
N LEU A 21 43.08 -4.78 5.73
CA LEU A 21 43.38 -5.85 6.66
C LEU A 21 44.67 -6.51 6.20
N THR A 22 45.68 -6.56 7.06
CA THR A 22 46.90 -7.30 6.85
C THR A 22 46.80 -8.61 7.63
N LEU A 23 46.84 -9.73 6.93
CA LEU A 23 46.77 -11.08 7.46
C LEU A 23 48.15 -11.71 7.40
N GLU A 24 48.65 -12.18 8.52
CA GLU A 24 49.89 -12.91 8.58
C GLU A 24 49.58 -14.40 8.85
N ALA A 25 50.03 -15.26 7.99
CA ALA A 25 49.91 -16.71 8.12
C ALA A 25 51.30 -17.37 8.04
N ILE A 26 51.48 -18.45 8.71
CA ILE A 26 52.73 -19.26 8.64
C ILE A 26 52.45 -20.45 7.75
N LYS A 27 53.19 -20.56 6.64
CA LYS A 27 53.17 -21.72 5.75
C LYS A 27 54.50 -22.45 5.84
N GLY A 28 54.53 -23.55 6.61
CA GLY A 28 55.77 -24.18 7.03
C GLY A 28 56.51 -23.24 8.01
N ASP A 29 57.80 -22.98 7.73
CA ASP A 29 58.60 -22.06 8.58
C ASP A 29 58.69 -20.61 8.01
N LYS A 30 57.85 -20.29 7.02
CA LYS A 30 57.89 -18.96 6.37
C LYS A 30 56.61 -18.18 6.61
N PRO A 31 56.73 -16.90 7.06
CA PRO A 31 55.58 -16.00 7.14
C PRO A 31 55.10 -15.64 5.72
N VAL A 32 53.76 -15.65 5.51
CA VAL A 32 53.11 -15.22 4.30
C VAL A 32 52.12 -14.12 4.70
N GLY A 33 52.32 -12.91 4.15
CA GLY A 33 51.40 -11.79 4.33
C GLY A 33 50.39 -11.72 3.20
N LEU A 34 49.13 -11.51 3.55
CA LEU A 34 48.01 -11.21 2.63
C LEU A 34 47.40 -9.89 3.01
N GLN A 35 46.97 -9.11 2.01
CA GLN A 35 46.21 -7.92 2.23
C GLN A 35 44.79 -8.08 1.66
N ALA A 36 43.78 -7.72 2.43
CA ALA A 36 42.40 -7.66 1.99
C ALA A 36 41.85 -6.24 2.25
N ARG A 37 41.00 -5.76 1.37
CA ARG A 37 40.24 -4.53 1.58
C ARG A 37 38.89 -4.87 2.15
N LEU A 38 38.50 -4.13 3.21
CA LEU A 38 37.17 -4.20 3.82
C LEU A 38 36.54 -2.82 3.69
N SER A 39 35.44 -2.71 2.95
CA SER A 39 34.63 -1.52 2.88
C SER A 39 33.49 -1.64 3.89
N VAL A 40 33.43 -0.76 4.86
CA VAL A 40 32.35 -0.66 5.83
C VAL A 40 31.49 0.53 5.46
N VAL A 41 30.29 0.24 5.00
CA VAL A 41 29.30 1.28 4.63
C VAL A 41 28.60 1.76 5.88
N ALA A 42 28.45 3.09 6.05
CA ALA A 42 27.64 3.66 7.11
C ALA A 42 26.20 3.11 7.05
N ASP A 43 25.58 2.91 8.22
CA ASP A 43 24.16 2.52 8.24
C ASP A 43 23.35 3.63 7.55
N PRO A 44 22.63 3.34 6.46
CA PRO A 44 21.82 4.35 5.78
C PRO A 44 20.81 5.03 6.71
N ARG A 45 20.41 4.36 7.79
CA ARG A 45 19.48 4.91 8.78
C ARG A 45 20.09 6.10 9.56
N ASP A 46 21.38 6.13 9.74
CA ASP A 46 22.09 7.20 10.44
C ASP A 46 22.26 8.47 9.59
N LEU A 47 22.08 8.34 8.28
CA LEU A 47 22.17 9.43 7.31
C LEU A 47 20.86 10.20 7.14
N TRP A 48 19.73 9.62 7.60
CA TRP A 48 18.41 10.20 7.42
C TRP A 48 18.04 11.13 8.56
N LYS A 49 17.69 12.35 8.22
CA LYS A 49 17.09 13.31 9.17
C LYS A 49 15.57 13.19 9.08
N GLU A 50 14.91 13.17 10.19
CA GLU A 50 13.45 13.24 10.26
C GLU A 50 13.07 14.69 10.64
N ILE A 51 12.70 15.46 9.62
CA ILE A 51 12.21 16.83 9.76
C ILE A 51 10.69 16.75 9.83
N PRO A 52 10.04 17.20 10.93
CA PRO A 52 8.58 17.23 11.01
C PRO A 52 7.97 18.05 9.86
N SER A 53 6.85 17.60 9.30
CA SER A 53 6.09 18.42 8.35
C SER A 53 5.37 19.56 9.09
N ASP A 54 5.09 20.67 8.40
CA ASP A 54 4.41 21.83 8.99
C ASP A 54 2.91 21.53 9.19
N GLN A 55 2.55 21.09 10.39
CA GLN A 55 1.16 20.78 10.75
C GLN A 55 0.29 22.03 10.95
N THR A 56 0.85 23.25 10.81
CA THR A 56 0.12 24.52 10.92
C THR A 56 -0.26 25.10 9.57
N ALA A 57 0.29 24.57 8.48
CA ALA A 57 -0.01 25.03 7.13
C ALA A 57 -1.42 24.63 6.69
N ASP A 58 -1.98 25.41 5.79
CA ASP A 58 -3.22 25.06 5.10
C ASP A 58 -3.04 23.73 4.35
N LEU A 59 -4.07 22.88 4.38
CA LEU A 59 -4.04 21.57 3.75
C LEU A 59 -2.96 20.62 4.31
N ALA A 60 -2.54 20.82 5.56
CA ALA A 60 -1.68 19.87 6.27
C ALA A 60 -2.41 18.53 6.49
N ILE A 61 -1.64 17.44 6.43
CA ILE A 61 -2.12 16.11 6.83
C ILE A 61 -1.11 15.49 7.82
N PRO A 62 -1.54 14.61 8.73
CA PRO A 62 -0.65 13.93 9.66
C PRO A 62 0.43 13.10 8.95
N ASP A 63 1.63 13.03 9.50
CA ASP A 63 2.75 12.27 8.99
C ASP A 63 2.51 10.74 9.00
N GLU A 64 1.59 10.29 9.85
CA GLU A 64 1.15 8.90 9.91
C GLU A 64 -0.34 8.82 10.22
N ALA A 65 -0.96 7.72 9.81
CA ALA A 65 -2.33 7.38 10.11
C ALA A 65 -2.45 5.88 10.34
N PHE A 66 -3.28 5.50 11.30
CA PHE A 66 -3.58 4.12 11.62
C PHE A 66 -5.05 4.01 11.99
N GLU A 67 -5.73 2.99 11.47
CA GLU A 67 -7.14 2.74 11.75
C GLU A 67 -7.41 1.24 11.81
N THR A 68 -8.30 0.84 12.72
CA THR A 68 -8.80 -0.53 12.80
C THR A 68 -10.31 -0.52 12.88
N GLN A 69 -10.95 -1.46 12.21
CA GLN A 69 -12.39 -1.69 12.32
C GLN A 69 -12.65 -3.20 12.45
N THR A 70 -13.71 -3.55 13.18
CA THR A 70 -14.13 -4.95 13.36
C THR A 70 -15.62 -5.07 13.09
N ALA A 71 -15.99 -6.00 12.22
CA ALA A 71 -17.36 -6.47 12.01
C ALA A 71 -17.31 -7.99 11.86
N GLN A 72 -17.59 -8.55 10.67
CA GLN A 72 -17.41 -9.99 10.40
C GLN A 72 -15.92 -10.35 10.18
N ALA A 73 -15.09 -9.36 9.88
CA ALA A 73 -13.64 -9.48 9.80
C ALA A 73 -12.96 -8.33 10.55
N PHE A 74 -11.70 -8.53 10.90
CA PHE A 74 -10.84 -7.50 11.46
C PHE A 74 -10.07 -6.82 10.30
N ILE A 75 -10.19 -5.48 10.20
CA ILE A 75 -9.53 -4.68 9.18
C ILE A 75 -8.51 -3.79 9.86
N VAL A 76 -7.32 -3.74 9.29
CA VAL A 76 -6.23 -2.84 9.70
C VAL A 76 -5.78 -2.05 8.50
N ALA A 77 -5.62 -0.75 8.67
CA ALA A 77 -5.02 0.12 7.68
C ALA A 77 -3.99 1.04 8.33
N ALA A 78 -2.88 1.26 7.65
CA ALA A 78 -1.82 2.14 8.09
C ALA A 78 -1.18 2.84 6.89
N SER A 79 -0.79 4.09 7.10
CA SER A 79 0.03 4.86 6.17
C SER A 79 1.02 5.69 6.96
N LYS A 80 2.27 5.72 6.51
CA LYS A 80 3.35 6.46 7.15
C LYS A 80 4.14 7.22 6.10
N ARG A 81 4.51 8.43 6.44
CA ARG A 81 5.36 9.27 5.60
C ARG A 81 6.66 8.57 5.22
N GLY A 82 6.98 8.54 3.93
CA GLY A 82 8.21 7.98 3.40
C GLY A 82 9.46 8.73 3.89
N ARG A 83 10.60 8.04 3.95
CA ARG A 83 11.86 8.61 4.44
C ARG A 83 12.35 9.80 3.61
N SER A 84 12.18 9.77 2.31
CA SER A 84 12.55 10.88 1.41
C SER A 84 11.78 12.15 1.77
N HIS A 85 10.47 12.04 1.99
CA HIS A 85 9.64 13.16 2.42
C HIS A 85 10.00 13.63 3.83
N ALA A 86 10.30 12.71 4.74
CA ALA A 86 10.73 13.04 6.09
C ALA A 86 12.04 13.83 6.11
N GLN A 87 12.97 13.54 5.21
CA GLN A 87 14.25 14.26 5.11
C GLN A 87 14.08 15.70 4.60
N GLU A 88 13.02 15.96 3.84
CA GLU A 88 12.72 17.28 3.27
C GLU A 88 11.64 18.04 4.05
N GLY A 89 11.09 17.47 5.11
CA GLY A 89 9.99 18.08 5.87
C GLY A 89 8.67 18.12 5.09
N LYS A 90 8.54 17.31 4.01
CA LYS A 90 7.31 17.17 3.23
C LYS A 90 6.29 16.30 3.95
N TYR A 91 5.05 16.34 3.50
CA TYR A 91 3.94 15.54 4.01
C TYR A 91 3.99 14.09 3.49
N ARG A 92 3.15 13.25 4.05
CA ARG A 92 2.77 11.97 3.51
C ARG A 92 1.81 12.21 2.32
N ASP A 93 2.01 11.54 1.18
CA ASP A 93 1.15 11.71 0.00
C ASP A 93 0.05 10.64 -0.09
N ASP A 94 0.26 9.47 0.55
CA ASP A 94 -0.69 8.37 0.54
C ASP A 94 -1.85 8.59 1.49
N HIS A 95 -3.00 8.06 1.13
CA HIS A 95 -4.17 8.04 2.00
C HIS A 95 -4.88 6.70 1.95
N PHE A 96 -5.62 6.39 3.01
CA PHE A 96 -6.52 5.24 3.03
C PHE A 96 -7.84 5.59 3.72
N ARG A 97 -8.85 4.78 3.45
CA ARG A 97 -10.08 4.69 4.22
C ARG A 97 -10.52 3.24 4.30
N ILE A 98 -11.10 2.88 5.43
CA ILE A 98 -11.72 1.58 5.64
C ILE A 98 -13.15 1.77 6.17
N LYS A 99 -14.04 0.84 5.84
CA LYS A 99 -15.40 0.80 6.37
C LYS A 99 -15.86 -0.64 6.51
N ALA A 100 -16.15 -1.06 7.72
CA ALA A 100 -16.79 -2.33 8.03
C ALA A 100 -18.27 -2.04 8.41
N ASN A 101 -19.19 -2.47 7.56
CA ASN A 101 -20.62 -2.31 7.83
C ASN A 101 -21.20 -3.60 8.38
N ALA A 102 -21.57 -3.60 9.68
CA ALA A 102 -22.09 -4.77 10.37
C ALA A 102 -23.49 -5.17 9.89
N GLU A 103 -24.30 -4.23 9.36
CA GLU A 103 -25.67 -4.49 8.91
C GLU A 103 -25.68 -5.15 7.53
N THR A 104 -24.90 -4.63 6.59
CA THR A 104 -24.83 -5.17 5.23
C THR A 104 -23.77 -6.26 5.06
N GLY A 105 -22.84 -6.37 6.00
CA GLY A 105 -21.70 -7.27 5.94
C GLY A 105 -20.59 -6.85 4.99
N TRP A 106 -20.70 -5.67 4.33
CA TRP A 106 -19.67 -5.18 3.44
C TRP A 106 -18.47 -4.62 4.19
N HIS A 107 -17.29 -5.01 3.74
CA HIS A 107 -16.01 -4.43 4.09
C HIS A 107 -15.47 -3.69 2.87
N ILE A 108 -15.13 -2.43 3.04
CA ILE A 108 -14.61 -1.56 1.98
C ILE A 108 -13.23 -1.08 2.42
N LEU A 109 -12.23 -1.28 1.58
CA LEU A 109 -10.87 -0.81 1.77
C LEU A 109 -10.49 0.03 0.56
N VAL A 110 -9.97 1.21 0.81
CA VAL A 110 -9.51 2.12 -0.23
C VAL A 110 -8.14 2.63 0.14
N VAL A 111 -7.23 2.56 -0.81
CA VAL A 111 -5.88 3.13 -0.70
C VAL A 111 -5.62 3.98 -1.94
N ALA A 112 -5.00 5.12 -1.75
CA ALA A 112 -4.59 6.02 -2.82
C ALA A 112 -3.16 6.50 -2.56
N ASP A 113 -2.29 6.34 -3.54
CA ASP A 113 -0.91 6.81 -3.54
C ASP A 113 -0.85 8.11 -4.33
N GLY A 114 -0.49 9.19 -3.66
CA GLY A 114 -0.37 10.51 -4.28
C GLY A 114 0.88 10.61 -5.15
N ALA A 115 0.70 11.02 -6.40
CA ALA A 115 1.82 11.13 -7.33
C ALA A 115 2.89 12.11 -6.80
N GLY A 116 4.12 11.64 -6.59
CA GLY A 116 5.21 12.42 -6.00
C GLY A 116 5.64 13.66 -6.81
N SER A 117 5.21 13.75 -8.07
CA SER A 117 5.39 14.93 -8.92
C SER A 117 4.29 16.00 -8.78
N ALA A 118 3.18 15.69 -8.08
CA ALA A 118 2.05 16.56 -7.91
C ALA A 118 2.10 17.28 -6.55
N GLU A 119 2.04 18.59 -6.55
CA GLU A 119 2.25 19.45 -5.35
C GLU A 119 1.26 19.17 -4.22
N LEU A 120 0.01 18.84 -4.58
CA LEU A 120 -1.12 18.61 -3.67
C LEU A 120 -1.64 17.16 -3.74
N SER A 121 -0.81 16.22 -4.16
CA SER A 121 -1.17 14.80 -4.30
C SER A 121 -1.78 14.22 -3.01
N ARG A 122 -1.28 14.62 -1.84
CA ARG A 122 -1.83 14.25 -0.53
C ARG A 122 -3.30 14.62 -0.34
N ILE A 123 -3.74 15.71 -0.96
CA ILE A 123 -5.14 16.15 -0.91
C ILE A 123 -5.96 15.37 -1.94
N GLY A 124 -5.39 15.10 -3.11
CA GLY A 124 -6.00 14.24 -4.12
C GLY A 124 -6.28 12.84 -3.60
N SER A 125 -5.28 12.20 -2.99
CA SER A 125 -5.42 10.87 -2.39
C SER A 125 -6.47 10.84 -1.27
N LYS A 126 -6.51 11.89 -0.44
CA LYS A 126 -7.53 12.04 0.61
C LYS A 126 -8.95 12.16 0.01
N ILE A 127 -9.14 13.05 -0.96
CA ILE A 127 -10.44 13.25 -1.61
C ILE A 127 -10.91 11.97 -2.30
N ALA A 128 -10.01 11.27 -2.99
CA ALA A 128 -10.34 10.01 -3.65
C ALA A 128 -10.85 8.97 -2.65
N CYS A 129 -10.13 8.74 -1.56
CA CYS A 129 -10.53 7.80 -0.52
C CYS A 129 -11.84 8.20 0.17
N ASP A 130 -12.00 9.48 0.53
CA ASP A 130 -13.20 9.99 1.19
C ASP A 130 -14.44 9.82 0.30
N THR A 131 -14.35 10.15 -0.99
CA THR A 131 -15.44 10.01 -1.96
C THR A 131 -15.89 8.56 -2.10
N VAL A 132 -14.95 7.62 -2.18
CA VAL A 132 -15.30 6.19 -2.30
C VAL A 132 -16.02 5.70 -1.04
N ILE A 133 -15.51 6.01 0.14
CA ILE A 133 -16.13 5.56 1.41
C ILE A 133 -17.51 6.17 1.64
N GLU A 134 -17.76 7.36 1.11
CA GLU A 134 -19.06 8.03 1.20
C GLU A 134 -20.09 7.40 0.24
N LEU A 135 -19.73 7.18 -1.01
CA LEU A 135 -20.70 6.82 -2.05
C LEU A 135 -20.83 5.31 -2.32
N LEU A 136 -19.74 4.55 -2.14
CA LEU A 136 -19.72 3.13 -2.51
C LEU A 136 -20.69 2.25 -1.71
N PRO A 137 -20.95 2.47 -0.39
CA PRO A 137 -21.89 1.64 0.36
C PRO A 137 -23.28 1.58 -0.26
N ASP A 138 -23.82 2.71 -0.70
CA ASP A 138 -25.15 2.79 -1.31
C ASP A 138 -25.19 2.08 -2.67
N LEU A 139 -24.13 2.20 -3.46
CA LEU A 139 -24.00 1.51 -4.73
C LEU A 139 -23.89 -0.02 -4.55
N LEU A 140 -23.18 -0.49 -3.53
CA LEU A 140 -23.13 -1.92 -3.20
C LEU A 140 -24.51 -2.44 -2.80
N SER A 141 -25.18 -1.78 -1.89
CA SER A 141 -26.51 -2.20 -1.43
C SER A 141 -27.59 -2.12 -2.52
N GLY A 142 -27.56 -1.07 -3.34
CA GLY A 142 -28.58 -0.84 -4.36
C GLY A 142 -28.37 -1.61 -5.67
N THR A 143 -27.13 -1.89 -6.03
CA THR A 143 -26.80 -2.47 -7.35
C THR A 143 -26.21 -3.88 -7.25
N VAL A 144 -25.31 -4.12 -6.28
CA VAL A 144 -24.58 -5.40 -6.19
C VAL A 144 -25.38 -6.44 -5.41
N ASP A 145 -25.86 -6.10 -4.22
CA ASP A 145 -26.55 -7.03 -3.33
C ASP A 145 -27.73 -7.76 -3.96
N PRO A 146 -28.62 -7.11 -4.73
CA PRO A 146 -29.80 -7.80 -5.29
C PRO A 146 -29.47 -9.00 -6.19
N GLY A 147 -28.32 -8.98 -6.85
CA GLY A 147 -27.91 -10.04 -7.78
C GLY A 147 -26.85 -11.00 -7.25
N LEU A 148 -26.08 -10.56 -6.23
CA LEU A 148 -24.85 -11.23 -5.82
C LEU A 148 -25.10 -12.62 -5.23
N GLU A 149 -26.05 -12.76 -4.31
CA GLU A 149 -26.32 -14.03 -3.62
C GLU A 149 -26.79 -15.13 -4.58
N GLY A 150 -27.63 -14.75 -5.57
CA GLY A 150 -28.07 -15.68 -6.60
C GLY A 150 -26.94 -16.18 -7.49
N LEU A 151 -26.01 -15.29 -7.87
CA LEU A 151 -24.84 -15.66 -8.68
C LEU A 151 -23.86 -16.53 -7.90
N ILE A 152 -23.58 -16.17 -6.64
CA ILE A 152 -22.68 -16.96 -5.78
C ILE A 152 -23.23 -18.34 -5.47
N SER A 153 -24.54 -18.50 -5.30
CA SER A 153 -25.18 -19.81 -5.12
C SER A 153 -24.99 -20.77 -6.29
N ALA A 154 -24.80 -20.22 -7.49
CA ALA A 154 -24.53 -21.01 -8.71
C ALA A 154 -23.03 -21.29 -8.94
N TYR A 155 -22.15 -20.78 -8.12
CA TYR A 155 -20.69 -20.79 -8.31
C TYR A 155 -20.11 -22.20 -8.49
N ASP A 156 -20.54 -23.17 -7.68
CA ASP A 156 -19.98 -24.54 -7.72
C ASP A 156 -20.32 -25.29 -9.00
N GLY A 157 -21.41 -24.92 -9.66
CA GLY A 157 -21.81 -25.53 -10.93
C GLY A 157 -21.05 -24.98 -12.15
N ASP A 158 -20.75 -23.68 -12.13
CA ASP A 158 -20.02 -23.01 -13.22
C ASP A 158 -19.27 -21.75 -12.69
N PRO A 159 -18.07 -21.94 -12.09
CA PRO A 159 -17.30 -20.85 -11.49
C PRO A 159 -16.92 -19.75 -12.48
N GLU A 160 -16.61 -20.10 -13.73
CA GLU A 160 -16.13 -19.14 -14.73
C GLU A 160 -17.27 -18.23 -15.21
N SER A 161 -18.41 -18.79 -15.52
CA SER A 161 -19.61 -18.02 -15.87
C SER A 161 -20.06 -17.14 -14.71
N CYS A 162 -20.05 -17.66 -13.48
CA CYS A 162 -20.38 -16.89 -12.30
C CYS A 162 -19.45 -15.69 -12.14
N ARG A 163 -18.13 -15.87 -12.21
CA ARG A 163 -17.14 -14.77 -12.11
C ARG A 163 -17.34 -13.73 -13.22
N SER A 164 -17.59 -14.20 -14.46
CA SER A 164 -17.81 -13.31 -15.60
C SER A 164 -19.07 -12.45 -15.40
N ARG A 165 -20.18 -13.08 -14.98
CA ARG A 165 -21.44 -12.39 -14.73
C ARG A 165 -21.35 -11.41 -13.57
N VAL A 166 -20.76 -11.81 -12.46
CA VAL A 166 -20.52 -10.89 -11.31
C VAL A 166 -19.73 -9.68 -11.78
N ARG A 167 -18.64 -9.89 -12.54
CA ARG A 167 -17.85 -8.78 -13.07
C ARG A 167 -18.66 -7.86 -13.96
N GLN A 168 -19.36 -8.40 -14.95
CA GLN A 168 -20.02 -7.61 -15.99
C GLN A 168 -21.34 -6.99 -15.51
N GLU A 169 -22.16 -7.75 -14.77
CA GLU A 169 -23.50 -7.34 -14.40
C GLU A 169 -23.54 -6.51 -13.11
N LEU A 170 -22.62 -6.78 -12.16
CA LEU A 170 -22.66 -6.17 -10.83
C LEU A 170 -21.50 -5.20 -10.57
N LEU A 171 -20.25 -5.59 -10.87
CA LEU A 171 -19.08 -4.79 -10.47
C LEU A 171 -18.72 -3.71 -11.49
N TYR A 172 -18.79 -4.03 -12.78
CA TYR A 172 -18.42 -3.09 -13.84
C TYR A 172 -19.29 -1.81 -13.87
N PRO A 173 -20.60 -1.86 -13.59
CA PRO A 173 -21.41 -0.65 -13.44
C PRO A 173 -21.09 0.19 -12.19
N VAL A 174 -20.44 -0.38 -11.17
CA VAL A 174 -20.23 0.23 -9.86
C VAL A 174 -18.79 0.74 -9.66
N LEU A 175 -17.79 -0.14 -9.77
CA LEU A 175 -16.42 0.20 -9.39
C LEU A 175 -15.75 1.25 -10.29
N PRO A 176 -15.84 1.17 -11.63
CA PRO A 176 -15.35 2.25 -12.50
C PRO A 176 -16.11 3.56 -12.30
N LYS A 177 -17.41 3.49 -12.02
CA LYS A 177 -18.23 4.67 -11.77
C LYS A 177 -17.73 5.41 -10.52
N ILE A 178 -17.51 4.70 -9.42
CA ILE A 178 -17.05 5.32 -8.18
C ILE A 178 -15.64 5.92 -8.30
N ALA A 179 -14.75 5.26 -9.06
CA ALA A 179 -13.44 5.84 -9.35
C ALA A 179 -13.56 7.14 -10.17
N ARG A 180 -14.51 7.21 -11.11
CA ARG A 180 -14.81 8.44 -11.85
C ARG A 180 -15.38 9.53 -10.94
N GLU A 181 -16.28 9.21 -10.02
CA GLU A 181 -16.80 10.17 -9.05
C GLU A 181 -15.68 10.76 -8.17
N ALA A 182 -14.71 9.92 -7.77
CA ALA A 182 -13.53 10.39 -7.07
C ALA A 182 -12.70 11.37 -7.90
N ALA A 183 -12.49 11.08 -9.19
CA ALA A 183 -11.80 12.00 -10.10
C ALA A 183 -12.55 13.34 -10.26
N LEU A 184 -13.87 13.30 -10.43
CA LEU A 184 -14.70 14.51 -10.52
C LEU A 184 -14.67 15.33 -9.22
N ALA A 185 -14.63 14.69 -8.06
CA ALA A 185 -14.48 15.37 -6.77
C ALA A 185 -13.13 16.09 -6.66
N ILE A 186 -12.06 15.48 -7.15
CA ILE A 186 -10.72 16.10 -7.23
C ILE A 186 -10.77 17.31 -8.17
N GLU A 187 -11.33 17.18 -9.37
CA GLU A 187 -11.47 18.29 -10.33
C GLU A 187 -12.25 19.45 -9.74
N ALA A 188 -13.38 19.16 -9.08
CA ALA A 188 -14.20 20.19 -8.43
C ALA A 188 -13.46 20.89 -7.27
N HIS A 189 -12.62 20.15 -6.54
CA HIS A 189 -11.79 20.73 -5.47
C HIS A 189 -10.67 21.61 -6.04
N ALA A 190 -9.98 21.15 -7.07
CA ALA A 190 -8.95 21.92 -7.76
C ALA A 190 -9.49 23.24 -8.32
N ALA A 191 -10.66 23.20 -8.96
CA ALA A 191 -11.32 24.39 -9.48
C ALA A 191 -11.66 25.42 -8.38
N ARG A 192 -12.08 24.97 -7.19
CA ARG A 192 -12.35 25.87 -6.04
C ARG A 192 -11.10 26.56 -5.51
N LEU A 193 -9.94 25.92 -5.67
CA LEU A 193 -8.64 26.47 -5.27
C LEU A 193 -7.92 27.21 -6.42
N GLU A 194 -8.56 27.35 -7.57
CA GLU A 194 -7.97 27.94 -8.79
C GLU A 194 -6.65 27.25 -9.20
N ARG A 195 -6.61 25.89 -9.05
CA ARG A 195 -5.48 25.03 -9.34
C ARG A 195 -5.80 24.05 -10.49
N HIS A 196 -4.77 23.45 -11.06
CA HIS A 196 -4.93 22.36 -12.03
C HIS A 196 -5.22 21.04 -11.32
N SER A 197 -6.11 20.21 -11.86
CA SER A 197 -6.41 18.89 -11.30
C SER A 197 -5.18 17.97 -11.28
N GLN A 198 -4.22 18.19 -12.16
CA GLN A 198 -2.94 17.48 -12.19
C GLN A 198 -2.09 17.69 -10.92
N ASP A 199 -2.26 18.83 -10.23
CA ASP A 199 -1.57 19.09 -8.95
C ASP A 199 -2.05 18.15 -7.83
N PHE A 200 -3.18 17.47 -8.03
CA PHE A 200 -3.82 16.52 -7.12
C PHE A 200 -3.75 15.08 -7.60
N ALA A 201 -2.88 14.78 -8.57
CA ALA A 201 -2.81 13.45 -9.18
C ALA A 201 -2.53 12.37 -8.14
N THR A 202 -3.28 11.28 -8.23
CA THR A 202 -3.18 10.12 -7.33
C THR A 202 -3.61 8.83 -8.02
N THR A 203 -3.12 7.71 -7.54
CA THR A 203 -3.66 6.39 -7.86
C THR A 203 -4.89 6.10 -7.01
N ILE A 204 -5.59 5.01 -7.27
CA ILE A 204 -6.62 4.50 -6.38
C ILE A 204 -6.72 2.98 -6.49
N VAL A 205 -6.80 2.33 -5.35
CA VAL A 205 -7.04 0.90 -5.18
C VAL A 205 -8.26 0.72 -4.31
N ILE A 206 -9.28 0.03 -4.81
CA ILE A 206 -10.52 -0.24 -4.11
C ILE A 206 -10.67 -1.74 -3.96
N ALA A 207 -10.86 -2.22 -2.74
CA ALA A 207 -11.25 -3.59 -2.46
C ALA A 207 -12.56 -3.61 -1.70
N VAL A 208 -13.46 -4.49 -2.10
CA VAL A 208 -14.70 -4.77 -1.38
C VAL A 208 -14.77 -6.25 -1.05
N SER A 209 -15.20 -6.58 0.15
CA SER A 209 -15.33 -7.96 0.58
C SER A 209 -16.60 -8.15 1.41
N ARG A 210 -17.25 -9.30 1.26
CA ARG A 210 -18.43 -9.69 2.04
C ARG A 210 -18.45 -11.19 2.26
N LYS A 211 -18.84 -11.62 3.44
CA LYS A 211 -19.09 -13.03 3.70
C LYS A 211 -20.51 -13.41 3.25
N ILE A 212 -20.61 -14.42 2.40
CA ILE A 212 -21.86 -14.98 1.87
C ILE A 212 -21.88 -16.45 2.26
N ALA A 213 -22.79 -16.83 3.12
CA ALA A 213 -22.82 -18.15 3.77
C ALA A 213 -21.47 -18.45 4.48
N ASP A 214 -20.73 -19.45 4.03
CA ASP A 214 -19.42 -19.87 4.55
C ASP A 214 -18.22 -19.36 3.75
N ARG A 215 -18.45 -18.58 2.70
CA ARG A 215 -17.42 -18.12 1.76
C ARG A 215 -17.22 -16.61 1.80
N TRP A 216 -16.01 -16.20 1.48
CA TRP A 216 -15.69 -14.79 1.25
C TRP A 216 -15.79 -14.45 -0.24
N PHE A 217 -16.62 -13.48 -0.55
CA PHE A 217 -16.58 -12.80 -1.83
C PHE A 217 -15.63 -11.61 -1.71
N THR A 218 -14.72 -11.46 -2.65
CA THR A 218 -13.82 -10.30 -2.72
C THR A 218 -13.73 -9.83 -4.17
N ALA A 219 -13.81 -8.52 -4.35
CA ALA A 219 -13.64 -7.87 -5.64
C ALA A 219 -12.76 -6.63 -5.50
N SER A 220 -12.10 -6.25 -6.57
CA SER A 220 -11.18 -5.13 -6.60
C SER A 220 -11.24 -4.34 -7.90
N PHE A 221 -10.83 -3.07 -7.80
CA PHE A 221 -10.62 -2.17 -8.93
C PHE A 221 -9.45 -1.26 -8.64
N THR A 222 -8.63 -0.99 -9.64
CA THR A 222 -7.46 -0.12 -9.51
C THR A 222 -7.32 0.82 -10.69
N VAL A 223 -6.81 2.01 -10.41
CA VAL A 223 -6.28 2.95 -11.39
C VAL A 223 -4.88 3.33 -10.91
N GLY A 224 -3.86 3.01 -11.70
CA GLY A 224 -2.45 3.15 -11.35
C GLY A 224 -1.80 1.84 -10.92
N ASP A 225 -0.70 1.89 -10.20
CA ASP A 225 0.24 0.81 -9.94
C ASP A 225 0.07 0.09 -8.60
N GLY A 226 -1.04 0.32 -7.90
CA GLY A 226 -1.36 -0.39 -6.67
C GLY A 226 -1.71 -1.87 -6.88
N GLY A 227 -1.46 -2.71 -5.88
CA GLY A 227 -1.69 -4.15 -5.94
C GLY A 227 -2.62 -4.67 -4.84
N ILE A 228 -3.33 -5.77 -5.15
CA ILE A 228 -4.18 -6.50 -4.20
C ILE A 228 -3.91 -7.98 -4.33
N ALA A 229 -3.74 -8.65 -3.21
CA ALA A 229 -3.64 -10.09 -3.13
C ALA A 229 -4.46 -10.66 -1.98
N ILE A 230 -4.92 -11.90 -2.15
CA ILE A 230 -5.52 -12.71 -1.10
C ILE A 230 -4.48 -13.77 -0.69
N PHE A 231 -4.23 -13.88 0.61
CA PHE A 231 -3.35 -14.88 1.18
C PHE A 231 -4.17 -15.88 2.01
N ASP A 232 -4.04 -17.15 1.68
CA ASP A 232 -4.60 -18.24 2.46
C ASP A 232 -3.53 -18.74 3.45
N ALA A 233 -3.75 -18.51 4.73
CA ALA A 233 -2.80 -18.83 5.78
C ALA A 233 -2.68 -20.35 6.04
N ASP A 234 -3.69 -21.14 5.73
CA ASP A 234 -3.71 -22.58 5.94
C ASP A 234 -2.90 -23.32 4.86
N THR A 235 -3.00 -22.86 3.63
CA THR A 235 -2.34 -23.47 2.46
C THR A 235 -1.06 -22.75 2.03
N GLY A 236 -0.87 -21.50 2.48
CA GLY A 236 0.20 -20.63 2.01
C GLY A 236 -0.03 -20.09 0.57
N HIS A 237 -1.20 -20.32 0.00
CA HIS A 237 -1.54 -19.88 -1.35
C HIS A 237 -1.73 -18.37 -1.42
N VAL A 238 -1.25 -17.75 -2.51
CA VAL A 238 -1.44 -16.32 -2.80
C VAL A 238 -2.17 -16.18 -4.12
N GLU A 239 -3.36 -15.58 -4.10
CA GLU A 239 -4.09 -15.17 -5.29
C GLU A 239 -3.94 -13.66 -5.49
N VAL A 240 -3.34 -13.24 -6.59
CA VAL A 240 -3.18 -11.83 -6.94
C VAL A 240 -4.39 -11.38 -7.75
N LEU A 241 -5.20 -10.47 -7.17
CA LEU A 241 -6.41 -9.93 -7.82
C LEU A 241 -6.08 -8.78 -8.77
N CYS A 242 -5.07 -7.99 -8.43
CA CYS A 242 -4.57 -6.91 -9.27
C CYS A 242 -3.06 -6.82 -9.13
N ARG A 243 -2.37 -6.68 -10.26
CA ARG A 243 -0.92 -6.44 -10.32
C ARG A 243 -0.69 -4.99 -10.74
N PRO A 244 0.34 -4.34 -10.21
CA PRO A 244 0.83 -3.11 -10.81
C PRO A 244 1.30 -3.40 -12.25
N ASP A 245 1.03 -2.48 -13.14
CA ASP A 245 1.51 -2.52 -14.55
C ASP A 245 3.02 -2.25 -14.63
#